data_977b0cca0013d53f2e29fd8463a08a96
#
_entry.id   977b0cca0013d53f2e29fd8463a08a96
#
_cell.length_a   1.000
_cell.length_b   1.000
_cell.length_c   1.000
_cell.angle_alpha   90.00
_cell.angle_beta   90.00
_cell.angle_gamma   90.00
#
_symmetry.space_group_name_H-M   'P 1'
#
loop_
_entity.id
_entity.type
_entity.pdbx_description
1 polymer ?
#
loop_
_entity_poly.entity_id
_entity_poly.type
_entity_poly.pdbx_seq_one_letter_code
_entity_poly.pdbx_strand_id
1 'polypeptide(L)'
;MNTKFIVAAFLPIYPVTFGSSVVISSFFENIPIKKKVLFQISTKRKIKNKFVRNTTCFNENKLIKFFFVLVQIKNIIKEISVKKEKKILIIEGASWVGYSFLLIVISKIFYPNIIIFYKGHSIEYEIRKKNNNIIISILSYYFEKIVYKLADISTSVSYIEKNKIKKLYNVNTKIFPNIIDYKKKKIKLKKKKYIFYSGSYDYLPNKYAIDRLVNNIIPKIHEKISSIQLVITGSKYLPYKFKWLKNLGLVSKKKYFKFLREASCVVVPTKEGYGTRVKIIEALCEGVVVVSSKIGIEGIKINRKNPPPFICSSDEIFVKNIVKVIKNKKYSKKAMEDRNIFVDTYSAKKNINKFLKYIL
;
A
#
# COMPACT_ATOMS: atom_id res chain seq x y z
N MET A 1 0.33 27.05 15.69
CA MET A 1 1.61 26.42 16.08
C MET A 1 2.57 26.38 14.89
N ASN A 2 3.81 26.80 15.09
CA ASN A 2 4.84 26.80 14.04
C ASN A 2 5.55 25.43 13.99
N THR A 3 4.82 24.41 13.54
CA THR A 3 5.32 23.02 13.49
C THR A 3 5.64 22.61 12.07
N LYS A 4 6.82 21.98 11.86
CA LYS A 4 7.25 21.42 10.57
C LYS A 4 7.22 19.90 10.59
N PHE A 5 6.66 19.32 9.54
CA PHE A 5 6.64 17.86 9.35
C PHE A 5 7.74 17.43 8.38
N ILE A 6 8.59 16.54 8.84
CA ILE A 6 9.66 15.92 8.06
C ILE A 6 9.25 14.46 7.82
N VAL A 7 8.95 14.11 6.58
CA VAL A 7 8.56 12.74 6.20
C VAL A 7 9.76 12.06 5.55
N ALA A 8 10.19 10.95 6.09
CA ALA A 8 11.33 10.16 5.62
C ALA A 8 10.84 8.86 4.97
N ALA A 9 11.12 8.67 3.68
CA ALA A 9 10.84 7.46 2.93
C ALA A 9 12.09 7.01 2.16
N PHE A 10 12.56 5.79 2.40
CA PHE A 10 13.76 5.22 1.75
C PHE A 10 13.42 4.46 0.46
N LEU A 11 12.44 4.96 -0.29
CA LEU A 11 11.94 4.40 -1.54
C LEU A 11 11.36 5.51 -2.42
N PRO A 12 11.15 5.27 -3.73
CA PRO A 12 10.54 6.25 -4.62
C PRO A 12 9.06 6.45 -4.25
N ILE A 13 8.66 7.69 -3.99
CA ILE A 13 7.26 8.07 -3.77
C ILE A 13 6.70 8.76 -5.02
N TYR A 14 7.50 9.64 -5.60
CA TYR A 14 7.17 10.33 -6.84
C TYR A 14 8.15 9.92 -7.96
N PRO A 15 7.62 9.60 -9.15
CA PRO A 15 6.19 9.52 -9.51
C PRO A 15 5.46 8.37 -8.81
N VAL A 16 4.17 8.56 -8.52
CA VAL A 16 3.33 7.55 -7.85
C VAL A 16 3.05 6.39 -8.79
N THR A 17 3.61 5.21 -8.51
CA THR A 17 3.56 4.06 -9.43
C THR A 17 3.17 2.73 -8.78
N PHE A 18 3.27 2.60 -7.46
CA PHE A 18 2.99 1.35 -6.73
C PHE A 18 2.29 1.62 -5.38
N GLY A 19 1.79 0.58 -4.73
CA GLY A 19 0.93 0.69 -3.56
C GLY A 19 1.47 1.54 -2.42
N SER A 20 2.73 1.34 -2.01
CA SER A 20 3.33 2.17 -0.94
C SER A 20 3.45 3.64 -1.36
N SER A 21 3.80 3.93 -2.63
CA SER A 21 3.85 5.31 -3.12
C SER A 21 2.46 5.97 -3.13
N VAL A 22 1.39 5.22 -3.42
CA VAL A 22 0.00 5.73 -3.31
C VAL A 22 -0.34 6.12 -1.87
N VAL A 23 -0.03 5.24 -0.90
CA VAL A 23 -0.33 5.48 0.51
C VAL A 23 0.46 6.67 1.07
N ILE A 24 1.77 6.69 0.82
CA ILE A 24 2.66 7.73 1.37
C ILE A 24 2.37 9.10 0.72
N SER A 25 2.16 9.15 -0.60
CA SER A 25 1.76 10.40 -1.26
C SER A 25 0.39 10.89 -0.79
N SER A 26 -0.59 9.98 -0.64
CA SER A 26 -1.91 10.33 -0.11
C SER A 26 -1.82 10.89 1.31
N PHE A 27 -0.95 10.34 2.15
CA PHE A 27 -0.69 10.87 3.48
C PHE A 27 -0.04 12.24 3.41
N PHE A 28 1.08 12.36 2.69
CA PHE A 28 1.87 13.60 2.62
C PHE A 28 1.08 14.76 2.02
N GLU A 29 0.36 14.55 0.93
CA GLU A 29 -0.43 15.59 0.27
C GLU A 29 -1.56 16.12 1.14
N ASN A 30 -2.19 15.26 1.93
CA ASN A 30 -3.34 15.62 2.77
C ASN A 30 -2.96 16.14 4.18
N ILE A 31 -1.68 16.19 4.56
CA ILE A 31 -1.26 16.93 5.75
C ILE A 31 -1.57 18.42 5.52
N PRO A 32 -2.44 19.07 6.32
CA PRO A 32 -2.93 20.42 6.05
C PRO A 32 -1.90 21.52 6.35
N ILE A 33 -0.73 21.15 6.84
CA ILE A 33 0.32 22.07 7.28
C ILE A 33 1.18 22.48 6.08
N LYS A 34 1.35 23.79 5.89
CA LYS A 34 2.18 24.35 4.80
C LYS A 34 3.66 24.01 4.94
N LYS A 35 4.16 23.91 6.19
CA LYS A 35 5.56 23.57 6.49
C LYS A 35 5.76 22.07 6.58
N LYS A 36 5.94 21.43 5.42
CA LYS A 36 6.21 19.99 5.31
C LYS A 36 7.26 19.72 4.25
N VAL A 37 8.06 18.69 4.45
CA VAL A 37 9.05 18.21 3.49
C VAL A 37 9.05 16.68 3.47
N LEU A 38 9.14 16.10 2.28
CA LEU A 38 9.29 14.66 2.07
C LEU A 38 10.68 14.37 1.52
N PHE A 39 11.41 13.51 2.18
CA PHE A 39 12.66 12.94 1.70
C PHE A 39 12.41 11.57 1.08
N GLN A 40 12.88 11.35 -0.15
CA GLN A 40 12.77 10.08 -0.86
C GLN A 40 14.07 9.70 -1.56
N ILE A 41 14.23 8.42 -1.88
CA ILE A 41 15.31 7.92 -2.77
C ILE A 41 14.66 7.43 -4.06
N SER A 42 15.11 7.93 -5.22
CA SER A 42 14.59 7.47 -6.51
C SER A 42 15.62 7.58 -7.62
N THR A 43 15.37 6.94 -8.75
CA THR A 43 16.17 7.05 -9.97
C THR A 43 15.91 8.35 -10.75
N LYS A 44 14.89 9.13 -10.39
CA LYS A 44 14.54 10.39 -11.08
C LYS A 44 15.38 11.55 -10.58
N ARG A 45 16.06 12.27 -11.48
CA ARG A 45 16.87 13.46 -11.12
C ARG A 45 16.00 14.64 -10.69
N LYS A 46 14.90 14.90 -11.40
CA LYS A 46 14.00 16.05 -11.12
C LYS A 46 12.61 15.57 -10.71
N ILE A 47 12.09 16.07 -9.61
CA ILE A 47 10.73 15.86 -9.12
C ILE A 47 9.99 17.20 -9.14
N LYS A 48 8.86 17.27 -9.83
CA LYS A 48 8.02 18.49 -9.96
C LYS A 48 7.22 18.83 -8.69
N ASN A 49 7.77 18.56 -7.51
CA ASN A 49 7.12 18.87 -6.24
C ASN A 49 8.11 19.61 -5.33
N LYS A 50 7.87 20.89 -5.07
CA LYS A 50 8.74 21.76 -4.27
C LYS A 50 8.95 21.31 -2.82
N PHE A 51 8.04 20.49 -2.30
CA PHE A 51 8.12 19.94 -0.95
C PHE A 51 8.88 18.62 -0.89
N VAL A 52 9.34 18.08 -2.02
CA VAL A 52 10.07 16.81 -2.09
C VAL A 52 11.57 17.07 -2.26
N ARG A 53 12.35 16.42 -1.41
CA ARG A 53 13.82 16.34 -1.50
C ARG A 53 14.18 14.94 -1.96
N ASN A 54 14.81 14.85 -3.11
CA ASN A 54 15.14 13.56 -3.72
C ASN A 54 16.64 13.27 -3.61
N THR A 55 17.00 12.13 -3.03
CA THR A 55 18.32 11.56 -3.15
C THR A 55 18.33 10.63 -4.38
N THR A 56 19.09 11.02 -5.41
CA THR A 56 19.08 10.28 -6.68
C THR A 56 20.05 9.12 -6.63
N CYS A 57 19.53 7.89 -6.80
CA CYS A 57 20.32 6.67 -6.86
C CYS A 57 19.95 5.89 -8.12
N PHE A 58 20.88 5.74 -9.05
CA PHE A 58 20.67 5.01 -10.32
C PHE A 58 21.08 3.54 -10.25
N ASN A 59 21.77 3.14 -9.19
CA ASN A 59 22.33 1.80 -9.05
C ASN A 59 21.41 0.92 -8.19
N GLU A 60 21.18 -0.31 -8.64
CA GLU A 60 20.41 -1.33 -7.90
C GLU A 60 21.27 -2.13 -6.91
N ASN A 61 22.59 -1.96 -6.95
CA ASN A 61 23.52 -2.60 -6.00
C ASN A 61 23.17 -2.17 -4.57
N LYS A 62 23.04 -3.15 -3.68
CA LYS A 62 22.60 -2.94 -2.28
C LYS A 62 23.59 -2.07 -1.49
N LEU A 63 24.89 -2.22 -1.70
CA LEU A 63 25.93 -1.43 -1.01
C LEU A 63 25.89 0.04 -1.45
N ILE A 64 25.80 0.27 -2.75
CA ILE A 64 25.67 1.62 -3.30
C ILE A 64 24.38 2.28 -2.82
N LYS A 65 23.27 1.55 -2.83
CA LYS A 65 22.00 2.04 -2.30
C LYS A 65 22.12 2.40 -0.81
N PHE A 66 22.83 1.62 -0.03
CA PHE A 66 23.05 1.90 1.40
C PHE A 66 23.81 3.22 1.59
N PHE A 67 24.85 3.51 0.77
CA PHE A 67 25.53 4.79 0.78
C PHE A 67 24.56 5.97 0.56
N PHE A 68 23.68 5.87 -0.43
CA PHE A 68 22.68 6.91 -0.69
C PHE A 68 21.64 7.05 0.45
N VAL A 69 21.37 5.97 1.17
CA VAL A 69 20.58 6.03 2.41
C VAL A 69 21.29 6.88 3.47
N LEU A 70 22.59 6.70 3.68
CA LEU A 70 23.37 7.51 4.62
C LEU A 70 23.37 8.99 4.21
N VAL A 71 23.53 9.30 2.93
CA VAL A 71 23.41 10.67 2.40
C VAL A 71 22.04 11.25 2.69
N GLN A 72 20.96 10.47 2.50
CA GLN A 72 19.61 10.93 2.81
C GLN A 72 19.42 11.15 4.32
N ILE A 73 19.92 10.26 5.17
CA ILE A 73 19.88 10.43 6.63
C ILE A 73 20.60 11.74 7.03
N LYS A 74 21.81 11.98 6.49
CA LYS A 74 22.53 13.26 6.70
C LYS A 74 21.66 14.47 6.35
N ASN A 75 20.98 14.44 5.19
CA ASN A 75 20.12 15.53 4.75
C ASN A 75 18.89 15.72 5.67
N ILE A 76 18.31 14.63 6.16
CA ILE A 76 17.20 14.67 7.13
C ILE A 76 17.68 15.27 8.45
N ILE A 77 18.83 14.83 8.97
CA ILE A 77 19.42 15.37 10.20
C ILE A 77 19.72 16.87 10.05
N LYS A 78 20.26 17.31 8.92
CA LYS A 78 20.44 18.73 8.61
C LYS A 78 19.12 19.49 8.63
N GLU A 79 18.03 18.91 8.15
CA GLU A 79 16.70 19.52 8.21
C GLU A 79 16.17 19.58 9.66
N ILE A 80 16.48 18.59 10.47
CA ILE A 80 16.14 18.56 11.91
C ILE A 80 16.93 19.62 12.68
N SER A 81 18.20 19.88 12.37
CA SER A 81 19.08 20.78 13.11
C SER A 81 18.69 22.27 13.04
N VAL A 82 17.90 22.69 12.08
CA VAL A 82 17.46 24.09 11.93
C VAL A 82 16.56 24.51 13.09
N LYS A 83 17.00 25.39 13.99
CA LYS A 83 16.38 25.70 15.31
C LYS A 83 15.06 26.49 15.29
N LYS A 84 14.53 26.92 14.16
CA LYS A 84 13.44 27.94 14.08
C LYS A 84 12.02 27.49 14.46
N GLU A 85 11.76 26.18 14.62
CA GLU A 85 10.39 25.66 14.78
C GLU A 85 10.36 24.25 15.41
N LYS A 86 9.23 23.89 16.05
CA LYS A 86 8.96 22.51 16.50
C LYS A 86 8.93 21.57 15.31
N LYS A 87 9.59 20.42 15.40
CA LYS A 87 9.66 19.44 14.34
C LYS A 87 9.12 18.10 14.76
N ILE A 88 8.47 17.46 13.80
CA ILE A 88 7.96 16.10 13.92
C ILE A 88 8.55 15.29 12.78
N LEU A 89 9.31 14.25 13.13
CA LEU A 89 9.87 13.30 12.17
C LEU A 89 8.90 12.15 11.99
N ILE A 90 8.45 11.95 10.75
CA ILE A 90 7.58 10.84 10.36
C ILE A 90 8.41 9.89 9.53
N ILE A 91 8.59 8.65 10.00
CA ILE A 91 9.36 7.61 9.32
C ILE A 91 8.39 6.61 8.70
N GLU A 92 8.42 6.48 7.38
CA GLU A 92 7.59 5.53 6.61
C GLU A 92 8.27 4.15 6.55
N GLY A 93 7.74 3.19 7.28
CA GLY A 93 8.25 1.82 7.37
C GLY A 93 7.89 0.94 6.16
N ALA A 94 8.03 1.47 4.93
CA ALA A 94 7.72 0.76 3.69
C ALA A 94 8.96 0.26 2.94
N SER A 95 10.14 0.35 3.55
CA SER A 95 11.43 -0.16 3.07
C SER A 95 12.07 -1.04 4.14
N TRP A 96 13.27 -1.59 3.86
CA TRP A 96 13.97 -2.36 4.87
C TRP A 96 14.13 -1.58 6.17
N VAL A 97 13.71 -2.20 7.28
CA VAL A 97 13.64 -1.56 8.61
C VAL A 97 15.00 -1.08 9.13
N GLY A 98 16.11 -1.65 8.66
CA GLY A 98 17.47 -1.19 9.01
C GLY A 98 17.70 0.29 8.69
N TYR A 99 17.07 0.83 7.64
CA TYR A 99 17.17 2.26 7.30
C TYR A 99 16.40 3.13 8.31
N SER A 100 15.22 2.68 8.72
CA SER A 100 14.43 3.34 9.78
C SER A 100 15.15 3.28 11.12
N PHE A 101 15.79 2.15 11.44
CA PHE A 101 16.60 1.96 12.65
C PHE A 101 17.74 2.97 12.70
N LEU A 102 18.55 3.08 11.67
CA LEU A 102 19.66 4.05 11.64
C LEU A 102 19.15 5.48 11.82
N LEU A 103 18.09 5.87 11.10
CA LEU A 103 17.54 7.22 11.22
C LEU A 103 17.01 7.50 12.62
N ILE A 104 16.26 6.58 13.24
CA ILE A 104 15.66 6.82 14.56
C ILE A 104 16.73 6.89 15.66
N VAL A 105 17.73 5.99 15.62
CA VAL A 105 18.82 5.98 16.58
C VAL A 105 19.63 7.27 16.51
N ILE A 106 20.09 7.67 15.30
CA ILE A 106 20.84 8.91 15.10
C ILE A 106 19.99 10.12 15.54
N SER A 107 18.69 10.14 15.18
CA SER A 107 17.82 11.25 15.57
C SER A 107 17.64 11.37 17.08
N LYS A 108 17.50 10.26 17.80
CA LYS A 108 17.34 10.28 19.27
C LYS A 108 18.65 10.60 20.01
N ILE A 109 19.81 10.20 19.47
CA ILE A 109 21.11 10.56 20.05
C ILE A 109 21.36 12.07 19.95
N PHE A 110 21.20 12.66 18.75
CA PHE A 110 21.53 14.08 18.53
C PHE A 110 20.39 15.04 18.84
N TYR A 111 19.14 14.59 18.84
CA TYR A 111 17.92 15.39 19.05
C TYR A 111 16.93 14.61 19.93
N PRO A 112 17.22 14.36 21.22
CA PRO A 112 16.43 13.51 22.10
C PRO A 112 14.96 13.96 22.23
N ASN A 113 14.71 15.27 22.11
CA ASN A 113 13.38 15.86 22.23
C ASN A 113 12.57 15.89 20.92
N ILE A 114 13.12 15.33 19.81
CA ILE A 114 12.34 15.27 18.57
C ILE A 114 11.20 14.25 18.72
N ILE A 115 10.01 14.65 18.30
CA ILE A 115 8.86 13.72 18.25
C ILE A 115 8.98 12.87 17.00
N ILE A 116 9.07 11.55 17.19
CA ILE A 116 9.18 10.57 16.11
C ILE A 116 7.90 9.77 16.01
N PHE A 117 7.27 9.85 14.82
CA PHE A 117 6.11 9.07 14.44
C PHE A 117 6.53 7.99 13.42
N TYR A 118 6.47 6.72 13.84
CA TYR A 118 6.78 5.58 12.97
C TYR A 118 5.51 4.99 12.36
N LYS A 119 5.42 4.98 11.04
CA LYS A 119 4.32 4.35 10.30
C LYS A 119 4.74 2.98 9.79
N GLY A 120 4.35 1.93 10.52
CA GLY A 120 4.51 0.55 10.06
C GLY A 120 3.55 0.23 8.91
N HIS A 121 4.09 -0.26 7.78
CA HIS A 121 3.32 -0.70 6.62
C HIS A 121 3.14 -2.20 6.55
N SER A 122 4.04 -2.95 7.18
CA SER A 122 4.05 -4.40 7.33
C SER A 122 5.09 -4.78 8.37
N ILE A 123 5.07 -6.04 8.82
CA ILE A 123 6.10 -6.57 9.73
C ILE A 123 7.25 -7.10 8.89
N GLU A 124 8.37 -6.36 8.86
CA GLU A 124 9.53 -6.66 8.04
C GLU A 124 10.20 -7.99 8.43
N TYR A 125 10.26 -8.30 9.73
CA TYR A 125 10.73 -9.59 10.22
C TYR A 125 10.01 -10.76 9.56
N GLU A 126 8.66 -10.75 9.51
CA GLU A 126 7.90 -11.83 8.89
C GLU A 126 8.22 -11.96 7.39
N ILE A 127 8.45 -10.84 6.70
CA ILE A 127 8.84 -10.82 5.28
C ILE A 127 10.21 -11.49 5.11
N ARG A 128 11.19 -11.13 5.93
CA ARG A 128 12.58 -11.66 5.81
C ARG A 128 12.67 -13.11 6.23
N LYS A 129 11.95 -13.50 7.27
CA LYS A 129 11.88 -14.91 7.71
C LYS A 129 11.39 -15.83 6.59
N LYS A 130 10.40 -15.41 5.82
CA LYS A 130 9.88 -16.19 4.71
C LYS A 130 10.85 -16.31 3.53
N ASN A 131 11.70 -15.31 3.33
CA ASN A 131 12.69 -15.29 2.25
C ASN A 131 13.96 -16.10 2.57
N ASN A 132 13.96 -16.92 3.64
CA ASN A 132 15.03 -17.84 4.07
C ASN A 132 16.41 -17.19 4.31
N ASN A 133 16.48 -15.89 4.51
CA ASN A 133 17.72 -15.22 4.90
C ASN A 133 17.76 -15.05 6.42
N ILE A 134 18.35 -16.01 7.12
CA ILE A 134 18.35 -16.09 8.59
C ILE A 134 18.99 -14.85 9.20
N ILE A 135 20.17 -14.43 8.74
CA ILE A 135 20.90 -13.28 9.29
C ILE A 135 20.09 -12.00 9.14
N ILE A 136 19.62 -11.71 7.94
CA ILE A 136 18.79 -10.50 7.69
C ILE A 136 17.47 -10.58 8.47
N SER A 137 16.90 -11.76 8.67
CA SER A 137 15.70 -11.97 9.46
C SER A 137 15.93 -11.61 10.94
N ILE A 138 17.01 -12.10 11.53
CA ILE A 138 17.38 -11.82 12.93
C ILE A 138 17.66 -10.32 13.11
N LEU A 139 18.45 -9.71 12.22
CA LEU A 139 18.73 -8.28 12.26
C LEU A 139 17.44 -7.47 12.12
N SER A 140 16.54 -7.86 11.20
CA SER A 140 15.26 -7.19 11.03
C SER A 140 14.38 -7.29 12.27
N TYR A 141 14.38 -8.42 13.00
CA TYR A 141 13.67 -8.57 14.26
C TYR A 141 14.13 -7.55 15.32
N TYR A 142 15.44 -7.45 15.55
CA TYR A 142 15.99 -6.53 16.54
C TYR A 142 15.84 -5.08 16.14
N PHE A 143 16.12 -4.75 14.88
CA PHE A 143 15.94 -3.38 14.37
C PHE A 143 14.48 -2.94 14.44
N GLU A 144 13.56 -3.80 14.06
CA GLU A 144 12.13 -3.50 14.10
C GLU A 144 11.64 -3.33 15.55
N LYS A 145 12.08 -4.18 16.47
CA LYS A 145 11.80 -4.04 17.91
C LYS A 145 12.26 -2.70 18.46
N ILE A 146 13.49 -2.27 18.11
CA ILE A 146 14.06 -1.00 18.57
C ILE A 146 13.29 0.18 17.95
N VAL A 147 13.01 0.14 16.66
CA VAL A 147 12.25 1.18 15.97
C VAL A 147 10.87 1.39 16.60
N TYR A 148 10.14 0.30 16.89
CA TYR A 148 8.85 0.39 17.56
C TYR A 148 8.94 0.91 18.98
N LYS A 149 10.02 0.63 19.70
CA LYS A 149 10.23 1.09 21.09
C LYS A 149 10.73 2.54 21.20
N LEU A 150 11.59 2.99 20.28
CA LEU A 150 12.15 4.34 20.31
C LEU A 150 11.22 5.39 19.69
N ALA A 151 10.28 4.99 18.85
CA ALA A 151 9.28 5.92 18.33
C ALA A 151 8.33 6.37 19.45
N ASP A 152 8.12 7.69 19.56
CA ASP A 152 7.18 8.25 20.53
C ASP A 152 5.75 7.80 20.21
N ILE A 153 5.45 7.66 18.92
CA ILE A 153 4.19 7.12 18.44
C ILE A 153 4.49 6.13 17.31
N SER A 154 4.03 4.89 17.46
CA SER A 154 4.15 3.88 16.42
C SER A 154 2.78 3.37 15.98
N THR A 155 2.66 3.03 14.68
CA THR A 155 1.40 2.58 14.10
C THR A 155 1.52 1.27 13.35
N SER A 156 0.38 0.60 13.20
CA SER A 156 0.18 -0.58 12.37
C SER A 156 -1.03 -0.37 11.45
N VAL A 157 -1.06 -1.02 10.29
CA VAL A 157 -2.12 -0.81 9.29
C VAL A 157 -3.42 -1.55 9.60
N SER A 158 -3.40 -2.49 10.55
CA SER A 158 -4.58 -3.29 10.91
C SER A 158 -4.52 -3.84 12.35
N TYR A 159 -5.65 -4.31 12.87
CA TYR A 159 -5.71 -5.03 14.14
C TYR A 159 -4.89 -6.31 14.14
N ILE A 160 -4.82 -7.00 13.01
CA ILE A 160 -4.02 -8.23 12.87
C ILE A 160 -2.55 -7.92 13.10
N GLU A 161 -2.02 -6.90 12.42
CA GLU A 161 -0.63 -6.49 12.60
C GLU A 161 -0.36 -5.91 13.98
N LYS A 162 -1.29 -5.11 14.53
CA LYS A 162 -1.18 -4.61 15.90
C LYS A 162 -0.97 -5.75 16.89
N ASN A 163 -1.77 -6.81 16.81
CA ASN A 163 -1.67 -7.95 17.71
C ASN A 163 -0.36 -8.73 17.51
N LYS A 164 0.09 -8.89 16.26
CA LYS A 164 1.38 -9.51 15.94
C LYS A 164 2.55 -8.70 16.50
N ILE A 165 2.57 -7.38 16.33
CA ILE A 165 3.59 -6.48 16.84
C ILE A 165 3.62 -6.53 18.37
N LYS A 166 2.46 -6.54 19.03
CA LYS A 166 2.36 -6.70 20.48
C LYS A 166 2.98 -8.03 20.93
N LYS A 167 2.67 -9.13 20.22
CA LYS A 167 3.21 -10.46 20.54
C LYS A 167 4.72 -10.54 20.31
N LEU A 168 5.24 -9.98 19.22
CA LEU A 168 6.65 -10.06 18.82
C LEU A 168 7.54 -9.12 19.65
N TYR A 169 7.11 -7.89 19.87
CA TYR A 169 7.97 -6.81 20.38
C TYR A 169 7.51 -6.24 21.72
N ASN A 170 6.36 -6.67 22.23
CA ASN A 170 5.68 -6.13 23.42
C ASN A 170 5.41 -4.61 23.30
N VAL A 171 5.00 -4.14 22.11
CA VAL A 171 4.67 -2.74 21.83
C VAL A 171 3.21 -2.61 21.41
N ASN A 172 2.50 -1.62 21.99
CA ASN A 172 1.11 -1.38 21.71
C ASN A 172 0.95 -0.23 20.69
N THR A 173 0.91 -0.57 19.41
CA THR A 173 0.78 0.40 18.32
C THR A 173 -0.63 1.01 18.22
N LYS A 174 -0.73 2.23 17.69
CA LYS A 174 -1.99 2.82 17.23
C LYS A 174 -2.35 2.26 15.85
N ILE A 175 -3.64 2.15 15.54
CA ILE A 175 -4.06 1.71 14.20
C ILE A 175 -4.15 2.91 13.27
N PHE A 176 -3.35 2.88 12.22
CA PHE A 176 -3.38 3.86 11.13
C PHE A 176 -3.43 3.11 9.78
N PRO A 177 -4.61 2.94 9.17
CA PRO A 177 -4.77 2.13 7.97
C PRO A 177 -4.04 2.74 6.77
N ASN A 178 -3.77 1.93 5.77
CA ASN A 178 -3.32 2.43 4.48
C ASN A 178 -4.41 3.31 3.87
N ILE A 179 -4.13 4.60 3.75
CA ILE A 179 -5.08 5.61 3.28
C ILE A 179 -4.89 5.90 1.80
N ILE A 180 -5.98 6.31 1.16
CA ILE A 180 -5.98 6.76 -0.22
C ILE A 180 -6.56 8.17 -0.33
N ASP A 181 -6.05 8.96 -1.27
CA ASP A 181 -6.63 10.26 -1.62
C ASP A 181 -7.90 10.03 -2.45
N TYR A 182 -9.00 9.88 -1.73
CA TYR A 182 -10.31 9.63 -2.32
C TYR A 182 -11.16 10.90 -2.31
N LYS A 183 -11.56 11.35 -3.49
CA LYS A 183 -12.54 12.44 -3.66
C LYS A 183 -13.91 11.86 -3.92
N LYS A 184 -14.86 12.13 -3.02
CA LYS A 184 -16.25 11.68 -3.15
C LYS A 184 -16.86 12.22 -4.46
N LYS A 185 -17.12 11.34 -5.43
CA LYS A 185 -17.75 11.70 -6.71
C LYS A 185 -19.03 10.90 -6.88
N LYS A 186 -20.04 11.50 -7.51
CA LYS A 186 -21.19 10.75 -8.02
C LYS A 186 -20.69 9.85 -9.15
N ILE A 187 -20.79 8.53 -8.97
CA ILE A 187 -20.33 7.56 -9.95
C ILE A 187 -21.56 6.95 -10.60
N LYS A 188 -21.73 7.20 -11.90
CA LYS A 188 -22.64 6.42 -12.74
C LYS A 188 -21.88 5.18 -13.19
N LEU A 189 -22.27 4.01 -12.68
CA LEU A 189 -21.60 2.75 -13.02
C LEU A 189 -22.18 2.16 -14.30
N LYS A 190 -21.45 2.27 -15.39
CA LYS A 190 -21.71 1.47 -16.59
C LYS A 190 -20.75 0.27 -16.58
N LYS A 191 -21.18 -0.86 -16.00
CA LYS A 191 -20.36 -2.06 -15.91
C LYS A 191 -20.16 -2.72 -17.27
N LYS A 192 -18.93 -3.10 -17.56
CA LYS A 192 -18.54 -3.87 -18.74
C LYS A 192 -18.25 -5.33 -18.33
N LYS A 193 -18.31 -6.23 -19.30
CA LYS A 193 -18.04 -7.65 -19.06
C LYS A 193 -16.52 -7.94 -19.02
N TYR A 194 -15.82 -7.47 -17.97
CA TYR A 194 -14.44 -7.87 -17.73
C TYR A 194 -14.10 -7.94 -16.25
N ILE A 195 -13.11 -8.74 -15.94
CA ILE A 195 -12.44 -8.89 -14.65
C ILE A 195 -11.22 -7.99 -14.66
N PHE A 196 -10.96 -7.28 -13.55
CA PHE A 196 -9.83 -6.37 -13.45
C PHE A 196 -8.82 -6.82 -12.41
N TYR A 197 -7.54 -6.74 -12.77
CA TYR A 197 -6.41 -6.93 -11.86
C TYR A 197 -5.39 -5.81 -12.04
N SER A 198 -4.77 -5.34 -10.96
CA SER A 198 -3.68 -4.37 -11.02
C SER A 198 -2.46 -4.83 -10.22
N GLY A 199 -1.29 -4.76 -10.86
CA GLY A 199 -0.01 -5.11 -10.21
C GLY A 199 1.08 -5.36 -11.23
N SER A 200 2.36 -5.11 -10.85
CA SER A 200 3.51 -5.46 -11.67
C SER A 200 3.75 -6.95 -11.65
N TYR A 201 4.00 -7.53 -12.81
CA TYR A 201 4.39 -8.93 -12.95
C TYR A 201 5.79 -9.22 -12.38
N ASP A 202 6.65 -8.20 -12.32
CA ASP A 202 7.99 -8.31 -11.74
C ASP A 202 7.98 -8.51 -10.22
N TYR A 203 6.85 -8.22 -9.55
CA TYR A 203 6.69 -8.45 -8.12
C TYR A 203 6.08 -9.83 -7.87
N LEU A 204 6.86 -10.72 -7.25
CA LEU A 204 6.57 -12.15 -7.12
C LEU A 204 5.13 -12.48 -6.64
N PRO A 205 4.56 -11.85 -5.60
CA PRO A 205 3.18 -12.11 -5.20
C PRO A 205 2.13 -11.73 -6.27
N ASN A 206 2.41 -10.72 -7.09
CA ASN A 206 1.54 -10.36 -8.22
C ASN A 206 1.72 -11.35 -9.37
N LYS A 207 2.96 -11.78 -9.64
CA LYS A 207 3.26 -12.80 -10.64
C LYS A 207 2.42 -14.04 -10.38
N TYR A 208 2.50 -14.62 -9.19
CA TYR A 208 1.70 -15.79 -8.81
C TYR A 208 0.19 -15.56 -8.92
N ALA A 209 -0.29 -14.38 -8.57
CA ALA A 209 -1.70 -14.04 -8.72
C ALA A 209 -2.14 -13.96 -10.19
N ILE A 210 -1.31 -13.37 -11.06
CA ILE A 210 -1.57 -13.27 -12.50
C ILE A 210 -1.52 -14.64 -13.15
N ASP A 211 -0.48 -15.45 -12.86
CA ASP A 211 -0.33 -16.80 -13.38
C ASP A 211 -1.54 -17.66 -12.99
N ARG A 212 -2.00 -17.58 -11.74
CA ARG A 212 -3.20 -18.27 -11.27
C ARG A 212 -4.47 -17.81 -11.97
N LEU A 213 -4.61 -16.49 -12.23
CA LEU A 213 -5.74 -15.98 -13.01
C LEU A 213 -5.73 -16.53 -14.43
N VAL A 214 -4.59 -16.44 -15.10
CA VAL A 214 -4.46 -16.78 -16.52
C VAL A 214 -4.57 -18.29 -16.76
N ASN A 215 -3.91 -19.10 -15.92
CA ASN A 215 -3.81 -20.55 -16.18
C ASN A 215 -4.95 -21.37 -15.54
N ASN A 216 -5.52 -20.91 -14.41
CA ASN A 216 -6.45 -21.72 -13.64
C ASN A 216 -7.88 -21.17 -13.58
N ILE A 217 -8.03 -19.86 -13.34
CA ILE A 217 -9.34 -19.26 -13.02
C ILE A 217 -10.08 -18.83 -14.28
N ILE A 218 -9.43 -18.05 -15.15
CA ILE A 218 -10.12 -17.48 -16.32
C ILE A 218 -10.52 -18.52 -17.34
N PRO A 219 -9.73 -19.55 -17.67
CA PRO A 219 -10.16 -20.61 -18.60
C PRO A 219 -11.49 -21.24 -18.15
N LYS A 220 -11.62 -21.62 -16.89
CA LYS A 220 -12.85 -22.21 -16.32
C LYS A 220 -14.05 -21.24 -16.33
N ILE A 221 -13.81 -19.93 -16.29
CA ILE A 221 -14.86 -18.92 -16.45
C ILE A 221 -15.26 -18.80 -17.92
N HIS A 222 -14.31 -18.86 -18.84
CA HIS A 222 -14.54 -18.79 -20.27
C HIS A 222 -15.46 -19.92 -20.78
N GLU A 223 -15.34 -21.12 -20.22
CA GLU A 223 -16.26 -22.25 -20.49
C GLU A 223 -17.72 -21.87 -20.16
N LYS A 224 -17.96 -21.02 -19.17
CA LYS A 224 -19.29 -20.61 -18.69
C LYS A 224 -19.75 -19.27 -19.27
N ILE A 225 -18.82 -18.41 -19.64
CA ILE A 225 -19.07 -17.05 -20.17
C ILE A 225 -17.95 -16.69 -21.14
N SER A 226 -18.09 -17.12 -22.40
CA SER A 226 -17.07 -16.97 -23.46
C SER A 226 -16.70 -15.50 -23.77
N SER A 227 -17.62 -14.55 -23.51
CA SER A 227 -17.41 -13.11 -23.77
C SER A 227 -16.64 -12.35 -22.71
N ILE A 228 -16.20 -13.01 -21.60
CA ILE A 228 -15.49 -12.32 -20.52
C ILE A 228 -14.05 -12.01 -20.90
N GLN A 229 -13.55 -10.85 -20.47
CA GLN A 229 -12.14 -10.46 -20.63
C GLN A 229 -11.47 -10.33 -19.27
N LEU A 230 -10.16 -10.62 -19.22
CA LEU A 230 -9.27 -10.25 -18.13
C LEU A 230 -8.48 -9.01 -18.54
N VAL A 231 -8.63 -7.92 -17.79
CA VAL A 231 -7.90 -6.68 -18.00
C VAL A 231 -6.87 -6.52 -16.88
N ILE A 232 -5.60 -6.44 -17.25
CA ILE A 232 -4.47 -6.27 -16.32
C ILE A 232 -3.82 -4.92 -16.56
N THR A 233 -3.38 -4.25 -15.48
CA THR A 233 -2.55 -3.04 -15.54
C THR A 233 -1.43 -3.08 -14.49
N GLY A 234 -0.39 -2.28 -14.69
CA GLY A 234 0.78 -2.21 -13.80
C GLY A 234 1.94 -3.09 -14.23
N SER A 235 1.78 -3.91 -15.27
CA SER A 235 2.83 -4.74 -15.87
C SER A 235 3.18 -4.21 -17.25
N LYS A 236 4.45 -3.88 -17.47
CA LYS A 236 4.92 -3.49 -18.81
C LYS A 236 4.80 -4.64 -19.79
N TYR A 237 5.14 -5.83 -19.33
CA TYR A 237 5.12 -7.07 -20.10
C TYR A 237 4.36 -8.16 -19.34
N LEU A 238 3.69 -9.04 -20.08
CA LEU A 238 3.13 -10.31 -19.61
C LEU A 238 3.53 -11.41 -20.61
N PRO A 239 3.93 -12.61 -20.13
CA PRO A 239 4.36 -13.72 -21.00
C PRO A 239 3.20 -14.45 -21.67
N TYR A 240 2.00 -13.87 -21.66
CA TYR A 240 0.76 -14.49 -22.11
C TYR A 240 0.14 -13.72 -23.26
N LYS A 241 -0.37 -14.46 -24.28
CA LYS A 241 -1.07 -13.92 -25.44
C LYS A 241 -2.38 -14.70 -25.66
N PHE A 242 -3.48 -14.21 -25.07
CA PHE A 242 -4.83 -14.76 -25.27
C PHE A 242 -5.78 -13.68 -25.76
N LYS A 243 -6.76 -14.02 -26.63
CA LYS A 243 -7.78 -13.07 -27.15
C LYS A 243 -8.60 -12.41 -26.02
N TRP A 244 -8.80 -13.12 -24.92
CA TRP A 244 -9.52 -12.61 -23.75
C TRP A 244 -8.64 -11.87 -22.73
N LEU A 245 -7.30 -11.84 -22.91
CA LEU A 245 -6.36 -11.12 -22.03
C LEU A 245 -5.98 -9.78 -22.63
N LYS A 246 -6.23 -8.72 -21.88
CA LYS A 246 -5.83 -7.35 -22.25
C LYS A 246 -4.85 -6.79 -21.23
N ASN A 247 -3.58 -6.66 -21.61
CA ASN A 247 -2.60 -5.92 -20.82
C ASN A 247 -2.62 -4.44 -21.22
N LEU A 248 -2.89 -3.55 -20.25
CA LEU A 248 -2.90 -2.10 -20.45
C LEU A 248 -1.53 -1.45 -20.21
N GLY A 249 -0.54 -2.21 -19.70
CA GLY A 249 0.72 -1.67 -19.27
C GLY A 249 0.59 -0.71 -18.09
N LEU A 250 1.51 0.25 -18.01
CA LEU A 250 1.46 1.34 -17.05
C LEU A 250 0.50 2.42 -17.58
N VAL A 251 -0.53 2.75 -16.81
CA VAL A 251 -1.55 3.73 -17.19
C VAL A 251 -1.59 4.92 -16.25
N SER A 252 -2.09 6.06 -16.73
CA SER A 252 -2.35 7.22 -15.87
C SER A 252 -3.39 6.91 -14.80
N LYS A 253 -3.34 7.61 -13.65
CA LYS A 253 -4.32 7.49 -12.55
C LYS A 253 -5.77 7.61 -13.06
N LYS A 254 -6.03 8.55 -13.98
CA LYS A 254 -7.37 8.74 -14.61
C LYS A 254 -7.83 7.49 -15.35
N LYS A 255 -6.95 6.89 -16.18
CA LYS A 255 -7.23 5.69 -16.96
C LYS A 255 -7.40 4.46 -16.05
N TYR A 256 -6.54 4.32 -15.03
CA TYR A 256 -6.65 3.27 -14.01
C TYR A 256 -8.03 3.25 -13.35
N PHE A 257 -8.47 4.38 -12.78
CA PHE A 257 -9.76 4.46 -12.11
C PHE A 257 -10.96 4.31 -13.07
N LYS A 258 -10.80 4.68 -14.34
CA LYS A 258 -11.83 4.38 -15.36
C LYS A 258 -12.01 2.87 -15.51
N PHE A 259 -10.94 2.13 -15.75
CA PHE A 259 -11.01 0.66 -15.88
C PHE A 259 -11.47 -0.01 -14.59
N LEU A 260 -10.98 0.43 -13.44
CA LEU A 260 -11.42 -0.09 -12.15
C LEU A 260 -12.94 0.03 -11.97
N ARG A 261 -13.52 1.20 -12.23
CA ARG A 261 -14.97 1.47 -12.07
C ARG A 261 -15.84 0.68 -13.06
N GLU A 262 -15.37 0.51 -14.28
CA GLU A 262 -16.12 -0.17 -15.34
C GLU A 262 -16.06 -1.71 -15.20
N ALA A 263 -15.15 -2.26 -14.40
CA ALA A 263 -14.99 -3.70 -14.20
C ALA A 263 -16.23 -4.34 -13.54
N SER A 264 -16.57 -5.55 -13.92
CA SER A 264 -17.56 -6.38 -13.22
C SER A 264 -17.12 -6.66 -11.79
N CYS A 265 -15.84 -7.03 -11.63
CA CYS A 265 -15.21 -7.21 -10.32
C CYS A 265 -13.69 -7.04 -10.41
N VAL A 266 -13.09 -6.79 -9.25
CA VAL A 266 -11.64 -6.90 -9.02
C VAL A 266 -11.35 -8.24 -8.39
N VAL A 267 -10.42 -9.01 -8.96
CA VAL A 267 -10.07 -10.34 -8.45
C VAL A 267 -8.65 -10.35 -7.93
N VAL A 268 -8.46 -10.78 -6.68
CA VAL A 268 -7.13 -10.80 -6.02
C VAL A 268 -6.87 -12.19 -5.44
N PRO A 269 -6.41 -13.15 -6.26
CA PRO A 269 -6.23 -14.56 -5.87
C PRO A 269 -4.84 -14.83 -5.27
N THR A 270 -4.27 -13.86 -4.56
CA THR A 270 -2.92 -14.00 -4.00
C THR A 270 -2.84 -15.10 -2.95
N LYS A 271 -1.77 -15.88 -2.97
CA LYS A 271 -1.44 -16.89 -1.97
C LYS A 271 -0.51 -16.37 -0.88
N GLU A 272 0.10 -15.21 -1.13
CA GLU A 272 1.06 -14.60 -0.21
C GLU A 272 1.07 -13.07 -0.31
N GLY A 273 1.79 -12.44 0.64
CA GLY A 273 2.00 -11.00 0.73
C GLY A 273 1.69 -10.49 2.13
N TYR A 274 2.12 -9.26 2.40
CA TYR A 274 2.09 -8.63 3.72
C TYR A 274 1.40 -7.27 3.64
N GLY A 275 0.92 -6.77 4.77
CA GLY A 275 0.18 -5.52 4.85
C GLY A 275 -1.19 -5.57 4.16
N THR A 276 -1.91 -4.46 4.12
CA THR A 276 -3.19 -4.35 3.44
C THR A 276 -3.03 -4.02 1.96
N ARG A 277 -3.82 -4.64 1.11
CA ARG A 277 -3.72 -4.49 -0.36
C ARG A 277 -4.42 -3.22 -0.84
N VAL A 278 -3.65 -2.20 -1.23
CA VAL A 278 -4.16 -0.90 -1.70
C VAL A 278 -5.17 -1.07 -2.84
N LYS A 279 -4.91 -1.97 -3.80
CA LYS A 279 -5.84 -2.26 -4.92
C LYS A 279 -7.24 -2.71 -4.47
N ILE A 280 -7.34 -3.41 -3.34
CA ILE A 280 -8.62 -3.80 -2.75
C ILE A 280 -9.28 -2.59 -2.08
N ILE A 281 -8.53 -1.79 -1.33
CA ILE A 281 -9.03 -0.56 -0.72
C ILE A 281 -9.59 0.37 -1.79
N GLU A 282 -8.85 0.58 -2.88
CA GLU A 282 -9.31 1.39 -4.01
C GLU A 282 -10.60 0.84 -4.63
N ALA A 283 -10.68 -0.48 -4.86
CA ALA A 283 -11.87 -1.12 -5.41
C ALA A 283 -13.10 -0.94 -4.50
N LEU A 284 -12.95 -1.17 -3.21
CA LEU A 284 -14.02 -1.02 -2.22
C LEU A 284 -14.48 0.44 -2.11
N CYS A 285 -13.55 1.40 -2.10
CA CYS A 285 -13.87 2.83 -2.09
C CYS A 285 -14.52 3.31 -3.38
N GLU A 286 -14.31 2.62 -4.50
CA GLU A 286 -14.98 2.90 -5.78
C GLU A 286 -16.30 2.10 -5.94
N GLY A 287 -16.70 1.32 -4.93
CA GLY A 287 -17.92 0.51 -4.98
C GLY A 287 -17.86 -0.61 -6.02
N VAL A 288 -16.69 -1.17 -6.26
CA VAL A 288 -16.48 -2.29 -7.16
C VAL A 288 -16.44 -3.59 -6.36
N VAL A 289 -17.12 -4.62 -6.85
CA VAL A 289 -17.11 -5.93 -6.21
C VAL A 289 -15.70 -6.49 -6.17
N VAL A 290 -15.28 -6.96 -5.00
CA VAL A 290 -14.00 -7.62 -4.79
C VAL A 290 -14.23 -9.12 -4.58
N VAL A 291 -13.47 -9.94 -5.31
CA VAL A 291 -13.37 -11.40 -5.11
C VAL A 291 -11.91 -11.72 -4.79
N SER A 292 -11.65 -12.16 -3.56
CA SER A 292 -10.28 -12.25 -3.06
C SER A 292 -10.03 -13.53 -2.26
N SER A 293 -8.76 -13.95 -2.19
CA SER A 293 -8.34 -14.94 -1.19
C SER A 293 -8.37 -14.33 0.22
N LYS A 294 -8.35 -15.19 1.24
CA LYS A 294 -8.25 -14.78 2.66
C LYS A 294 -7.02 -13.90 2.90
N ILE A 295 -5.87 -14.27 2.31
CA ILE A 295 -4.62 -13.49 2.40
C ILE A 295 -4.76 -12.17 1.65
N GLY A 296 -5.42 -12.16 0.48
CA GLY A 296 -5.60 -10.94 -0.30
C GLY A 296 -6.37 -9.85 0.44
N ILE A 297 -7.38 -10.22 1.24
CA ILE A 297 -8.23 -9.29 2.00
C ILE A 297 -7.79 -9.12 3.47
N GLU A 298 -6.66 -9.73 3.84
CA GLU A 298 -6.16 -9.66 5.21
C GLU A 298 -5.96 -8.20 5.67
N GLY A 299 -6.38 -7.93 6.91
CA GLY A 299 -6.27 -6.61 7.53
C GLY A 299 -7.32 -5.59 7.07
N ILE A 300 -8.16 -5.91 6.10
CA ILE A 300 -9.27 -5.06 5.67
C ILE A 300 -10.51 -5.41 6.48
N LYS A 301 -11.11 -4.40 7.11
CA LYS A 301 -12.34 -4.58 7.89
C LYS A 301 -13.53 -4.77 6.94
N ILE A 302 -14.11 -5.96 6.96
CA ILE A 302 -15.26 -6.35 6.13
C ILE A 302 -16.33 -7.06 6.94
N ASN A 303 -17.57 -6.98 6.48
CA ASN A 303 -18.66 -7.83 6.99
C ASN A 303 -18.66 -9.16 6.21
N ARG A 304 -18.25 -10.24 6.87
CA ARG A 304 -18.16 -11.56 6.25
C ARG A 304 -19.50 -12.26 6.00
N LYS A 305 -20.55 -11.85 6.74
CA LYS A 305 -21.89 -12.46 6.61
C LYS A 305 -22.62 -11.98 5.37
N ASN A 306 -22.32 -10.77 4.88
CA ASN A 306 -23.02 -10.12 3.78
C ASN A 306 -22.07 -9.77 2.62
N PRO A 307 -21.77 -10.69 1.71
CA PRO A 307 -20.97 -10.38 0.52
C PRO A 307 -21.69 -9.40 -0.42
N PRO A 308 -20.99 -8.56 -1.20
CA PRO A 308 -19.54 -8.53 -1.35
C PRO A 308 -18.82 -7.77 -0.21
N PRO A 309 -17.50 -7.95 0.00
CA PRO A 309 -16.57 -8.72 -0.82
C PRO A 309 -16.67 -10.24 -0.61
N PHE A 310 -16.30 -11.01 -1.65
CA PHE A 310 -16.26 -12.48 -1.58
C PHE A 310 -14.88 -12.97 -1.18
N ILE A 311 -14.82 -13.92 -0.23
CA ILE A 311 -13.57 -14.57 0.20
C ILE A 311 -13.57 -16.00 -0.34
N CYS A 312 -12.51 -16.34 -1.08
CA CYS A 312 -12.38 -17.63 -1.77
C CYS A 312 -11.18 -18.41 -1.23
N SER A 313 -11.38 -19.71 -1.00
CA SER A 313 -10.35 -20.65 -0.53
C SER A 313 -9.75 -21.48 -1.67
N SER A 314 -10.48 -21.72 -2.76
CA SER A 314 -10.04 -22.50 -3.92
C SER A 314 -10.37 -21.79 -5.25
N ASP A 315 -9.80 -22.30 -6.37
CA ASP A 315 -10.06 -21.76 -7.70
C ASP A 315 -11.51 -21.97 -8.13
N GLU A 316 -12.13 -23.08 -7.74
CA GLU A 316 -13.54 -23.37 -8.00
C GLU A 316 -14.46 -22.35 -7.33
N ILE A 317 -14.13 -21.94 -6.08
CA ILE A 317 -14.88 -20.92 -5.36
C ILE A 317 -14.68 -19.55 -6.00
N PHE A 318 -13.47 -19.25 -6.50
CA PHE A 318 -13.25 -18.04 -7.30
C PHE A 318 -14.13 -18.04 -8.55
N VAL A 319 -14.10 -19.11 -9.34
CA VAL A 319 -14.92 -19.26 -10.56
C VAL A 319 -16.40 -19.09 -10.23
N LYS A 320 -16.93 -19.83 -9.24
CA LYS A 320 -18.34 -19.77 -8.79
C LYS A 320 -18.74 -18.32 -8.45
N ASN A 321 -17.96 -17.64 -7.64
CA ASN A 321 -18.29 -16.30 -7.17
C ASN A 321 -18.15 -15.24 -8.28
N ILE A 322 -17.15 -15.35 -9.15
CA ILE A 322 -16.97 -14.43 -10.28
C ILE A 322 -18.15 -14.56 -11.26
N VAL A 323 -18.53 -15.79 -11.64
CA VAL A 323 -19.69 -16.04 -12.51
C VAL A 323 -20.97 -15.49 -11.88
N LYS A 324 -21.18 -15.71 -10.58
CA LYS A 324 -22.30 -15.18 -9.81
C LYS A 324 -22.36 -13.64 -9.85
N VAL A 325 -21.22 -12.97 -9.71
CA VAL A 325 -21.13 -11.48 -9.78
C VAL A 325 -21.43 -10.98 -11.19
N ILE A 326 -20.94 -11.65 -12.23
CA ILE A 326 -21.16 -11.24 -13.62
C ILE A 326 -22.62 -11.40 -14.01
N LYS A 327 -23.27 -12.50 -13.63
CA LYS A 327 -24.66 -12.81 -13.97
C LYS A 327 -25.67 -12.00 -13.14
N ASN A 328 -25.30 -11.45 -11.95
CA ASN A 328 -26.26 -10.83 -11.06
C ASN A 328 -25.84 -9.42 -10.61
N LYS A 329 -26.52 -8.42 -11.13
CA LYS A 329 -26.27 -6.98 -10.86
C LYS A 329 -26.47 -6.59 -9.39
N LYS A 330 -27.21 -7.39 -8.57
CA LYS A 330 -27.42 -7.08 -7.15
C LYS A 330 -26.12 -6.91 -6.36
N TYR A 331 -25.07 -7.67 -6.71
CA TYR A 331 -23.76 -7.55 -6.04
C TYR A 331 -23.05 -6.24 -6.34
N SER A 332 -23.16 -5.74 -7.56
CA SER A 332 -22.63 -4.42 -7.93
C SER A 332 -23.40 -3.29 -7.25
N LYS A 333 -24.73 -3.43 -7.11
CA LYS A 333 -25.58 -2.49 -6.36
C LYS A 333 -25.17 -2.47 -4.88
N LYS A 334 -25.07 -3.65 -4.25
CA LYS A 334 -24.63 -3.79 -2.85
C LYS A 334 -23.23 -3.23 -2.60
N ALA A 335 -22.26 -3.50 -3.47
CA ALA A 335 -20.90 -2.95 -3.34
C ALA A 335 -20.91 -1.41 -3.39
N MET A 336 -21.80 -0.82 -4.19
CA MET A 336 -21.97 0.63 -4.28
C MET A 336 -22.62 1.21 -3.03
N GLU A 337 -23.59 0.54 -2.45
CA GLU A 337 -24.24 0.93 -1.19
C GLU A 337 -23.23 0.92 -0.02
N ASP A 338 -22.42 -0.15 0.07
CA ASP A 338 -21.41 -0.32 1.13
C ASP A 338 -20.17 0.57 0.97
N ARG A 339 -19.99 1.20 -0.18
CA ARG A 339 -18.81 2.02 -0.53
C ARG A 339 -18.46 3.07 0.54
N ASN A 340 -19.45 3.76 1.08
CA ASN A 340 -19.24 4.84 2.03
C ASN A 340 -18.56 4.35 3.32
N ILE A 341 -18.80 3.12 3.74
CA ILE A 341 -18.14 2.49 4.90
C ILE A 341 -16.63 2.42 4.69
N PHE A 342 -16.21 2.04 3.47
CA PHE A 342 -14.80 1.94 3.13
C PHE A 342 -14.15 3.31 2.91
N VAL A 343 -14.86 4.24 2.28
CA VAL A 343 -14.40 5.64 2.13
C VAL A 343 -14.18 6.27 3.49
N ASP A 344 -15.10 6.05 4.43
CA ASP A 344 -14.97 6.55 5.79
C ASP A 344 -13.78 5.95 6.55
N THR A 345 -13.46 4.68 6.28
CA THR A 345 -12.37 3.98 6.92
C THR A 345 -11.00 4.35 6.33
N TYR A 346 -10.92 4.52 5.00
CA TYR A 346 -9.64 4.59 4.29
C TYR A 346 -9.35 5.95 3.63
N SER A 347 -10.25 6.94 3.71
CA SER A 347 -9.98 8.26 3.13
C SER A 347 -8.89 9.00 3.89
N ALA A 348 -8.01 9.68 3.15
CA ALA A 348 -6.94 10.47 3.71
C ALA A 348 -7.47 11.55 4.66
N LYS A 349 -8.51 12.30 4.27
CA LYS A 349 -9.08 13.41 5.05
C LYS A 349 -9.44 13.02 6.50
N LYS A 350 -10.16 11.90 6.70
CA LYS A 350 -10.57 11.44 8.04
C LYS A 350 -9.38 10.97 8.88
N ASN A 351 -8.48 10.21 8.26
CA ASN A 351 -7.35 9.63 8.97
C ASN A 351 -6.25 10.64 9.29
N ILE A 352 -6.07 11.68 8.47
CA ILE A 352 -5.14 12.78 8.78
C ILE A 352 -5.61 13.55 10.02
N ASN A 353 -6.90 13.82 10.19
CA ASN A 353 -7.40 14.45 11.40
C ASN A 353 -7.13 13.58 12.66
N LYS A 354 -7.25 12.27 12.53
CA LYS A 354 -6.90 11.32 13.60
C LYS A 354 -5.39 11.33 13.90
N PHE A 355 -4.56 11.35 12.86
CA PHE A 355 -3.11 11.48 12.98
C PHE A 355 -2.72 12.76 13.72
N LEU A 356 -3.29 13.91 13.35
CA LEU A 356 -3.01 15.18 14.02
C LEU A 356 -3.36 15.16 15.51
N LYS A 357 -4.45 14.49 15.91
CA LYS A 357 -4.80 14.28 17.33
C LYS A 357 -3.81 13.41 18.10
N TYR A 358 -2.98 12.63 17.42
CA TYR A 358 -1.96 11.83 18.09
C TYR A 358 -0.68 12.63 18.41
N ILE A 359 -0.43 13.73 17.70
CA ILE A 359 0.86 14.43 17.71
C ILE A 359 0.78 15.92 18.08
N LEU A 360 -0.39 16.51 18.03
CA LEU A 360 -0.66 17.87 18.48
C LEU A 360 -1.39 17.88 19.82
#